data_764c6f997b05bc93fdf05a17c93358a3
#
_entry.id   764c6f997b05bc93fdf05a17c93358a3
#
_cell.length_a   1.000
_cell.length_b   1.000
_cell.length_c   1.000
_cell.angle_alpha   90.00
_cell.angle_beta   90.00
_cell.angle_gamma   90.00
#
_symmetry.space_group_name_H-M   'P 1'
#
loop_
_entity.id
_entity.type
_entity.pdbx_description
1 polymer ?
#
loop_
_entity_poly.entity_id
_entity_poly.type
_entity_poly.pdbx_seq_one_letter_code
_entity_poly.pdbx_strand_id
1 'polypeptide(L)'
;MNKAHRDRIAFMRICSGKFEADREVFHMQGNKSMRLSQPQQMMAQEREIVESAYPGDIIGVFDPGIFSIGDTICTAKNKFLYDGIPTFAPEHFARVRQVDTMKRKQFMKGVTQIVQEFNTGMEEIIVGVVGVLQFEVLKYRLENEYNVEIKLEPLPYEHIRWIANKEEVDVAKIVGTSDMKKVKDMRGNPLLL
;
A
#
# COMPACT_ATOMS: atom_id res chain seq x y z
N MET A 1 6.23 9.20 6.44
CA MET A 1 5.09 10.06 6.06
C MET A 1 5.02 11.28 6.96
N ASN A 2 4.67 12.43 6.43
CA ASN A 2 4.45 13.61 7.26
C ASN A 2 3.08 13.48 7.94
N LYS A 3 3.03 13.47 9.28
CA LYS A 3 1.79 13.33 10.07
C LYS A 3 0.76 14.44 9.81
N ALA A 4 1.22 15.61 9.35
CA ALA A 4 0.40 16.80 9.16
C ALA A 4 -0.30 16.89 7.79
N HIS A 5 0.17 16.16 6.79
CA HIS A 5 -0.33 16.26 5.41
C HIS A 5 -0.86 14.91 4.90
N ARG A 6 -1.89 14.98 4.05
CA ARG A 6 -2.41 13.83 3.29
C ARG A 6 -1.43 13.35 2.22
N ASP A 7 -0.39 14.14 2.01
CA ASP A 7 0.51 14.01 0.88
C ASP A 7 1.51 12.89 1.11
N ARG A 8 1.62 12.03 0.12
CA ARG A 8 2.62 10.97 0.07
C ARG A 8 3.75 11.39 -0.86
N ILE A 9 4.92 10.82 -0.63
CA ILE A 9 6.03 10.89 -1.58
C ILE A 9 6.18 9.51 -2.18
N ALA A 10 6.08 9.43 -3.51
CA ALA A 10 6.42 8.24 -4.25
C ALA A 10 7.90 8.27 -4.62
N PHE A 11 8.64 7.27 -4.19
CA PHE A 11 10.04 7.09 -4.60
C PHE A 11 10.09 6.33 -5.91
N MET A 12 10.76 6.91 -6.91
CA MET A 12 10.88 6.35 -8.25
C MET A 12 12.34 6.14 -8.58
N ARG A 13 12.69 4.93 -8.99
CA ARG A 13 14.01 4.63 -9.56
C ARG A 13 14.00 4.92 -11.05
N ILE A 14 14.96 5.70 -11.51
CA ILE A 14 15.18 5.93 -12.93
C ILE A 14 15.89 4.69 -13.49
N CYS A 15 15.21 3.95 -14.37
CA CYS A 15 15.73 2.70 -14.94
C CYS A 15 16.43 2.93 -16.27
N SER A 16 15.93 3.87 -17.09
CA SER A 16 16.52 4.20 -18.40
C SER A 16 16.16 5.62 -18.82
N GLY A 17 16.94 6.17 -19.75
CA GLY A 17 16.74 7.52 -20.27
C GLY A 17 17.14 8.60 -19.28
N LYS A 18 16.62 9.81 -19.48
CA LYS A 18 16.80 10.97 -18.61
C LYS A 18 15.45 11.43 -18.12
N PHE A 19 15.32 11.55 -16.82
CA PHE A 19 14.19 12.25 -16.20
C PHE A 19 14.43 13.78 -16.28
N GLU A 20 13.41 14.54 -16.60
CA GLU A 20 13.39 15.99 -16.60
C GLU A 20 12.13 16.47 -15.88
N ALA A 21 12.30 17.45 -14.99
CA ALA A 21 11.19 18.07 -14.26
C ALA A 21 10.15 18.65 -15.24
N ASP A 22 8.88 18.70 -14.81
CA ASP A 22 7.75 19.24 -15.57
C ASP A 22 7.44 18.57 -16.91
N ARG A 23 8.19 17.53 -17.28
CA ARG A 23 7.91 16.75 -18.47
C ARG A 23 6.66 15.90 -18.29
N GLU A 24 5.86 15.81 -19.33
CA GLU A 24 4.73 14.90 -19.36
C GLU A 24 5.20 13.46 -19.39
N VAL A 25 4.64 12.64 -18.49
CA VAL A 25 4.90 11.22 -18.35
C VAL A 25 3.59 10.44 -18.39
N PHE A 26 3.70 9.15 -18.68
CA PHE A 26 2.56 8.25 -18.75
C PHE A 26 2.63 7.20 -17.64
N HIS A 27 1.58 7.14 -16.82
CA HIS A 27 1.39 6.11 -15.80
C HIS A 27 0.77 4.88 -16.46
N MET A 28 1.51 3.80 -16.55
CA MET A 28 1.13 2.62 -17.33
C MET A 28 -0.07 1.90 -16.74
N GLN A 29 -0.05 1.59 -15.44
CA GLN A 29 -1.12 0.86 -14.77
C GLN A 29 -2.42 1.68 -14.68
N GLY A 30 -2.29 2.99 -14.50
CA GLY A 30 -3.42 3.92 -14.49
C GLY A 30 -3.89 4.37 -15.88
N ASN A 31 -3.17 4.00 -16.95
CA ASN A 31 -3.43 4.40 -18.34
C ASN A 31 -3.67 5.92 -18.50
N LYS A 32 -2.83 6.75 -17.86
CA LYS A 32 -3.04 8.17 -17.72
C LYS A 32 -1.75 8.97 -17.91
N SER A 33 -1.83 10.05 -18.69
CA SER A 33 -0.76 11.06 -18.74
C SER A 33 -0.83 12.00 -17.54
N MET A 34 0.33 12.38 -17.03
CA MET A 34 0.46 13.34 -15.93
C MET A 34 1.79 14.07 -15.97
N ARG A 35 1.90 15.14 -15.21
CA ARG A 35 3.18 15.80 -14.92
C ARG A 35 3.59 15.51 -13.48
N LEU A 36 4.85 15.18 -13.30
CA LEU A 36 5.42 14.96 -11.98
C LEU A 36 5.89 16.31 -11.43
N SER A 37 5.21 16.78 -10.40
CA SER A 37 5.53 18.06 -9.77
C SER A 37 6.58 17.89 -8.68
N GLN A 38 7.48 18.87 -8.60
CA GLN A 38 8.49 19.03 -7.56
C GLN A 38 9.29 17.75 -7.26
N PRO A 39 10.00 17.19 -8.26
CA PRO A 39 10.86 16.06 -8.00
C PRO A 39 11.97 16.47 -7.02
N GLN A 40 12.17 15.65 -5.99
CA GLN A 40 13.11 15.90 -4.92
C GLN A 40 14.08 14.73 -4.80
N GLN A 41 15.34 15.03 -4.62
CA GLN A 41 16.31 14.05 -4.12
C GLN A 41 16.36 14.17 -2.59
N MET A 42 16.34 13.02 -1.92
CA MET A 42 16.45 12.99 -0.47
C MET A 42 17.85 12.55 -0.07
N MET A 43 18.55 13.42 0.63
CA MET A 43 19.81 13.10 1.31
C MET A 43 19.56 13.18 2.82
N ALA A 44 19.31 12.03 3.42
CA ALA A 44 18.91 11.90 4.83
C ALA A 44 17.62 12.71 5.15
N GLN A 45 17.74 13.82 5.88
CA GLN A 45 16.61 14.70 6.22
C GLN A 45 16.47 15.90 5.28
N GLU A 46 17.46 16.15 4.45
CA GLU A 46 17.45 17.27 3.51
C GLU A 46 16.74 16.89 2.22
N ARG A 47 16.02 17.85 1.64
CA ARG A 47 15.30 17.71 0.38
C ARG A 47 15.82 18.75 -0.59
N GLU A 48 16.31 18.28 -1.69
CA GLU A 48 16.78 19.12 -2.78
C GLU A 48 15.90 18.92 -4.01
N ILE A 49 15.44 20.02 -4.63
CA ILE A 49 14.69 19.93 -5.87
C ILE A 49 15.65 19.59 -6.99
N VAL A 50 15.34 18.56 -7.76
CA VAL A 50 16.16 18.12 -8.90
C VAL A 50 15.45 18.45 -10.21
N GLU A 51 16.17 19.08 -11.12
CA GLU A 51 15.68 19.37 -12.46
C GLU A 51 15.79 18.16 -13.40
N SER A 52 16.77 17.29 -13.16
CA SER A 52 17.02 16.10 -13.96
C SER A 52 17.61 14.96 -13.15
N ALA A 53 17.34 13.73 -13.57
CA ALA A 53 17.88 12.51 -12.98
C ALA A 53 18.22 11.47 -14.06
N TYR A 54 19.15 10.58 -13.75
CA TYR A 54 19.71 9.61 -14.67
C TYR A 54 19.50 8.16 -14.20
N PRO A 55 19.72 7.16 -15.06
CA PRO A 55 19.57 5.76 -14.67
C PRO A 55 20.39 5.39 -13.44
N GLY A 56 19.73 4.81 -12.46
CA GLY A 56 20.28 4.49 -11.15
C GLY A 56 19.84 5.44 -10.04
N ASP A 57 19.49 6.68 -10.38
CA ASP A 57 19.03 7.66 -9.39
C ASP A 57 17.65 7.30 -8.84
N ILE A 58 17.41 7.73 -7.61
CA ILE A 58 16.11 7.64 -6.93
C ILE A 58 15.62 9.06 -6.66
N ILE A 59 14.44 9.38 -7.19
CA ILE A 59 13.77 10.65 -6.96
C ILE A 59 12.47 10.44 -6.17
N GLY A 60 12.14 11.39 -5.32
CA GLY A 60 10.84 11.47 -4.66
C GLY A 60 9.95 12.45 -5.40
N VAL A 61 8.72 12.05 -5.72
CA VAL A 61 7.72 12.91 -6.31
C VAL A 61 6.49 12.99 -5.42
N PHE A 62 5.80 14.10 -5.48
CA PHE A 62 4.53 14.25 -4.80
C PHE A 62 3.52 13.25 -5.34
N ASP A 63 2.87 12.50 -4.45
CA ASP A 63 1.82 11.54 -4.78
C ASP A 63 0.50 11.90 -4.09
N PRO A 64 -0.52 12.33 -4.84
CA PRO A 64 -1.85 12.56 -4.30
C PRO A 64 -2.63 11.26 -3.99
N GLY A 65 -1.98 10.12 -4.00
CA GLY A 65 -2.57 8.80 -3.77
C GLY A 65 -2.89 8.03 -5.05
N ILE A 66 -2.18 8.34 -6.14
CA ILE A 66 -2.38 7.72 -7.45
C ILE A 66 -1.47 6.49 -7.62
N PHE A 67 -0.24 6.57 -7.09
CA PHE A 67 0.77 5.55 -7.32
C PHE A 67 0.67 4.39 -6.34
N SER A 68 0.93 3.21 -6.87
CA SER A 68 1.12 1.96 -6.12
C SER A 68 2.56 1.48 -6.25
N ILE A 69 3.01 0.66 -5.31
CA ILE A 69 4.33 0.04 -5.38
C ILE A 69 4.38 -0.89 -6.60
N GLY A 70 5.42 -0.75 -7.42
CA GLY A 70 5.57 -1.51 -8.65
C GLY A 70 4.99 -0.84 -9.90
N ASP A 71 4.38 0.34 -9.76
CA ASP A 71 3.88 1.08 -10.91
C ASP A 71 5.03 1.54 -11.82
N THR A 72 4.74 1.57 -13.11
CA THR A 72 5.67 1.98 -14.15
C THR A 72 5.27 3.35 -14.71
N ILE A 73 6.24 4.25 -14.74
CA ILE A 73 6.12 5.56 -15.35
C ILE A 73 7.06 5.61 -16.55
N CYS A 74 6.56 6.02 -17.70
CA CYS A 74 7.38 6.17 -18.90
C CYS A 74 7.08 7.46 -19.66
N THR A 75 7.97 7.83 -20.58
CA THR A 75 7.67 8.93 -21.51
C THR A 75 6.62 8.46 -22.53
N ALA A 76 5.74 9.35 -22.95
CA ALA A 76 4.61 9.01 -23.83
C ALA A 76 5.00 8.32 -25.15
N LYS A 77 6.23 8.52 -25.61
CA LYS A 77 6.76 7.94 -26.87
C LYS A 77 7.12 6.44 -26.73
N ASN A 78 7.59 6.01 -25.57
CA ASN A 78 8.10 4.65 -25.35
C ASN A 78 7.31 4.01 -24.20
N LYS A 79 6.12 3.53 -24.51
CA LYS A 79 5.31 2.81 -23.52
C LYS A 79 5.93 1.44 -23.25
N PHE A 80 6.37 1.24 -22.03
CA PHE A 80 6.93 0.01 -21.51
C PHE A 80 6.35 -0.28 -20.14
N LEU A 81 6.02 -1.53 -19.88
CA LEU A 81 5.50 -1.99 -18.58
C LEU A 81 6.51 -2.95 -17.99
N TYR A 82 7.01 -2.63 -16.80
CA TYR A 82 7.79 -3.58 -16.00
C TYR A 82 6.87 -4.61 -15.37
N ASP A 83 7.35 -5.82 -15.22
CA ASP A 83 6.72 -6.81 -14.35
C ASP A 83 6.65 -6.26 -12.93
N GLY A 84 5.57 -6.59 -12.24
CA GLY A 84 5.36 -6.13 -10.86
C GLY A 84 6.49 -6.59 -9.94
N ILE A 85 6.70 -5.86 -8.86
CA ILE A 85 7.64 -6.28 -7.81
C ILE A 85 7.09 -7.56 -7.16
N PRO A 86 7.89 -8.65 -7.09
CA PRO A 86 7.47 -9.86 -6.41
C PRO A 86 7.08 -9.54 -4.96
N THR A 87 5.87 -9.91 -4.57
CA THR A 87 5.39 -9.76 -3.21
C THR A 87 5.19 -11.13 -2.57
N PHE A 88 5.61 -11.27 -1.34
CA PHE A 88 5.34 -12.47 -0.56
C PHE A 88 3.93 -12.40 0.00
N ALA A 89 3.20 -13.51 -0.10
CA ALA A 89 1.92 -13.63 0.56
C ALA A 89 2.13 -13.60 2.08
N PRO A 90 1.23 -12.97 2.84
CA PRO A 90 1.28 -13.05 4.29
C PRO A 90 1.16 -14.49 4.79
N GLU A 91 1.88 -14.82 5.85
CA GLU A 91 1.90 -16.13 6.51
C GLU A 91 1.31 -16.07 7.92
N HIS A 92 1.27 -14.87 8.52
CA HIS A 92 0.72 -14.67 9.85
C HIS A 92 -0.40 -13.64 9.80
N PHE A 93 -1.48 -13.93 10.50
CA PHE A 93 -2.68 -13.08 10.50
C PHE A 93 -3.09 -12.74 11.93
N ALA A 94 -3.49 -11.49 12.13
CA ALA A 94 -4.03 -11.06 13.40
C ALA A 94 -5.23 -10.12 13.18
N ARG A 95 -6.22 -10.25 14.04
CA ARG A 95 -7.29 -9.26 14.18
C ARG A 95 -6.77 -8.09 14.97
N VAL A 96 -6.99 -6.89 14.45
CA VAL A 96 -6.53 -5.63 15.06
C VAL A 96 -7.74 -4.85 15.55
N ARG A 97 -7.76 -4.50 16.83
CA ARG A 97 -8.81 -3.69 17.43
C ARG A 97 -8.22 -2.53 18.22
N GLN A 98 -8.83 -1.37 18.13
CA GLN A 98 -8.51 -0.27 19.04
C GLN A 98 -9.03 -0.59 20.45
N VAL A 99 -8.27 -0.22 21.46
CA VAL A 99 -8.69 -0.32 22.87
C VAL A 99 -9.74 0.73 23.19
N ASP A 100 -9.50 1.97 22.78
CA ASP A 100 -10.41 3.08 22.95
C ASP A 100 -11.27 3.31 21.70
N THR A 101 -12.58 3.09 21.84
CA THR A 101 -13.55 3.26 20.76
C THR A 101 -13.69 4.70 20.27
N MET A 102 -13.39 5.69 21.12
CA MET A 102 -13.44 7.11 20.75
C MET A 102 -12.33 7.49 19.75
N LYS A 103 -11.25 6.71 19.70
CA LYS A 103 -10.12 6.91 18.78
C LYS A 103 -10.29 6.22 17.41
N ARG A 104 -11.52 5.81 17.07
CA ARG A 104 -11.79 5.08 15.81
C ARG A 104 -11.30 5.81 14.56
N LYS A 105 -11.43 7.14 14.49
CA LYS A 105 -10.96 7.92 13.34
C LYS A 105 -9.43 7.87 13.18
N GLN A 106 -8.71 8.04 14.29
CA GLN A 106 -7.25 7.94 14.32
C GLN A 106 -6.78 6.53 14.01
N PHE A 107 -7.47 5.52 14.55
CA PHE A 107 -7.21 4.12 14.25
C PHE A 107 -7.34 3.81 12.77
N MET A 108 -8.49 4.13 12.16
CA MET A 108 -8.70 3.91 10.74
C MET A 108 -7.68 4.66 9.87
N LYS A 109 -7.37 5.91 10.22
CA LYS A 109 -6.33 6.68 9.51
C LYS A 109 -4.96 6.01 9.62
N GLY A 110 -4.56 5.58 10.81
CA GLY A 110 -3.27 4.95 11.05
C GLY A 110 -3.15 3.61 10.32
N VAL A 111 -4.15 2.77 10.46
CA VAL A 111 -4.17 1.45 9.81
C VAL A 111 -4.12 1.61 8.29
N THR A 112 -4.97 2.45 7.69
CA THR A 112 -4.98 2.71 6.24
C THR A 112 -3.63 3.23 5.72
N GLN A 113 -2.89 3.98 6.53
CA GLN A 113 -1.61 4.54 6.12
C GLN A 113 -0.42 3.59 6.33
N ILE A 114 -0.50 2.68 7.28
CA ILE A 114 0.61 1.80 7.65
C ILE A 114 0.52 0.44 6.99
N VAL A 115 -0.68 -0.09 6.82
CA VAL A 115 -0.91 -1.50 6.49
C VAL A 115 -1.63 -1.66 5.16
N GLN A 116 -1.24 -2.67 4.39
CA GLN A 116 -2.12 -3.24 3.38
C GLN A 116 -3.11 -4.15 4.10
N GLU A 117 -4.36 -3.70 4.17
CA GLU A 117 -5.37 -4.34 4.99
C GLU A 117 -6.21 -5.35 4.22
N PHE A 118 -6.58 -6.39 4.95
CA PHE A 118 -7.69 -7.27 4.56
C PHE A 118 -8.89 -6.95 5.45
N ASN A 119 -9.91 -6.33 4.89
CA ASN A 119 -11.09 -5.93 5.62
C ASN A 119 -12.23 -6.96 5.46
N THR A 120 -12.74 -7.48 6.57
CA THR A 120 -13.85 -8.45 6.61
C THR A 120 -15.24 -7.81 6.64
N GLY A 121 -15.35 -6.53 6.28
CA GLY A 121 -16.55 -5.72 6.48
C GLY A 121 -16.30 -4.62 7.51
N MET A 122 -17.34 -3.87 7.88
CA MET A 122 -17.17 -2.62 8.66
C MET A 122 -16.67 -2.78 10.10
N GLU A 123 -16.55 -3.97 10.64
CA GLU A 123 -16.29 -4.19 12.07
C GLU A 123 -14.97 -4.84 12.42
N GLU A 124 -14.37 -5.61 11.52
CA GLU A 124 -13.13 -6.35 11.80
C GLU A 124 -12.02 -6.01 10.81
N ILE A 125 -10.88 -5.64 11.32
CA ILE A 125 -9.65 -5.44 10.54
C ILE A 125 -8.73 -6.62 10.80
N ILE A 126 -8.38 -7.34 9.73
CA ILE A 126 -7.37 -8.40 9.76
C ILE A 126 -6.15 -7.91 9.03
N VAL A 127 -5.01 -8.00 9.69
CA VAL A 127 -3.71 -7.66 9.13
C VAL A 127 -2.93 -8.94 8.90
N GLY A 128 -2.44 -9.08 7.67
CA GLY A 128 -1.53 -10.16 7.30
C GLY A 128 -0.10 -9.65 7.20
N VAL A 129 0.85 -10.40 7.72
CA VAL A 129 2.28 -10.07 7.71
C VAL A 129 3.12 -11.30 7.31
N VAL A 130 4.29 -11.05 6.74
CA VAL A 130 5.25 -12.13 6.40
C VAL A 130 6.01 -12.61 7.64
N GLY A 131 6.26 -11.71 8.59
CA GLY A 131 6.96 -12.03 9.83
C GLY A 131 6.33 -11.37 11.05
N VAL A 132 6.26 -12.08 12.17
CA VAL A 132 5.56 -11.67 13.39
C VAL A 132 6.04 -10.35 13.98
N LEU A 133 7.32 -10.00 13.81
CA LEU A 133 7.86 -8.71 14.27
C LEU A 133 7.17 -7.50 13.61
N GLN A 134 6.59 -7.67 12.44
CA GLN A 134 5.84 -6.59 11.78
C GLN A 134 4.60 -6.18 12.58
N PHE A 135 4.02 -7.07 13.38
CA PHE A 135 2.93 -6.73 14.29
C PHE A 135 3.40 -5.78 15.41
N GLU A 136 4.61 -5.99 15.93
CA GLU A 136 5.19 -5.11 16.96
C GLU A 136 5.46 -3.71 16.37
N VAL A 137 5.99 -3.65 15.16
CA VAL A 137 6.18 -2.39 14.44
C VAL A 137 4.85 -1.68 14.19
N LEU A 138 3.81 -2.41 13.77
CA LEU A 138 2.48 -1.86 13.59
C LEU A 138 1.95 -1.26 14.90
N LYS A 139 2.04 -2.02 16.00
CA LYS A 139 1.60 -1.58 17.32
C LYS A 139 2.34 -0.33 17.75
N TYR A 140 3.66 -0.34 17.71
CA TYR A 140 4.51 0.80 18.05
C TYR A 140 4.15 2.05 17.26
N ARG A 141 3.95 1.92 15.95
CA ARG A 141 3.61 3.05 15.09
C ARG A 141 2.22 3.61 15.37
N LEU A 142 1.21 2.76 15.58
CA LEU A 142 -0.14 3.21 15.91
C LEU A 142 -0.16 3.94 17.26
N GLU A 143 0.56 3.44 18.25
CA GLU A 143 0.66 4.07 19.57
C GLU A 143 1.41 5.42 19.51
N ASN A 144 2.57 5.46 18.87
CA ASN A 144 3.45 6.63 18.90
C ASN A 144 3.15 7.67 17.82
N GLU A 145 2.66 7.24 16.65
CA GLU A 145 2.38 8.15 15.55
C GLU A 145 0.93 8.62 15.50
N TYR A 146 -0.02 7.80 15.94
CA TYR A 146 -1.45 8.08 15.87
C TYR A 146 -2.12 8.21 17.22
N ASN A 147 -1.37 7.96 18.32
CA ASN A 147 -1.87 7.96 19.69
C ASN A 147 -3.05 6.99 19.88
N VAL A 148 -2.95 5.80 19.28
CA VAL A 148 -3.98 4.76 19.33
C VAL A 148 -3.38 3.48 19.88
N GLU A 149 -3.85 3.06 21.05
CA GLU A 149 -3.54 1.76 21.62
C GLU A 149 -4.37 0.68 20.93
N ILE A 150 -3.72 -0.43 20.56
CA ILE A 150 -4.36 -1.55 19.88
C ILE A 150 -4.17 -2.86 20.62
N LYS A 151 -5.13 -3.75 20.40
CA LYS A 151 -5.04 -5.16 20.76
C LYS A 151 -4.90 -5.99 19.49
N LEU A 152 -3.93 -6.88 19.50
CA LEU A 152 -3.67 -7.87 18.44
C LEU A 152 -4.15 -9.24 18.93
N GLU A 153 -5.03 -9.86 18.17
CA GLU A 153 -5.53 -11.20 18.41
C GLU A 153 -5.06 -12.11 17.27
N PRO A 154 -4.07 -12.99 17.47
CA PRO A 154 -3.61 -13.91 16.45
C PRO A 154 -4.76 -14.77 15.90
N LEU A 155 -4.72 -15.02 14.61
CA LEU A 155 -5.70 -15.87 13.92
C LEU A 155 -4.99 -17.13 13.38
N PRO A 156 -5.67 -18.27 13.33
CA PRO A 156 -5.09 -19.55 12.94
C PRO A 156 -5.02 -19.74 11.42
N TYR A 157 -4.93 -18.65 10.65
CA TYR A 157 -4.80 -18.72 9.21
C TYR A 157 -3.34 -18.74 8.81
N GLU A 158 -3.00 -19.58 7.83
CA GLU A 158 -1.64 -19.71 7.29
C GLU A 158 -1.56 -19.24 5.83
N HIS A 159 -2.69 -19.18 5.15
CA HIS A 159 -2.73 -18.89 3.73
C HIS A 159 -3.79 -17.87 3.37
N ILE A 160 -3.48 -17.11 2.32
CA ILE A 160 -4.44 -16.21 1.68
C ILE A 160 -4.54 -16.56 0.19
N ARG A 161 -5.76 -16.48 -0.37
CA ARG A 161 -6.01 -16.71 -1.79
C ARG A 161 -6.85 -15.59 -2.39
N TRP A 162 -6.36 -15.04 -3.48
CA TRP A 162 -7.12 -14.09 -4.30
C TRP A 162 -8.03 -14.85 -5.26
N ILE A 163 -9.24 -14.36 -5.44
CA ILE A 163 -10.18 -14.92 -6.40
C ILE A 163 -9.91 -14.23 -7.74
N ALA A 164 -9.25 -14.93 -8.67
CA ALA A 164 -8.82 -14.38 -9.94
C ALA A 164 -10.00 -14.00 -10.86
N ASN A 165 -11.03 -14.84 -10.88
CA ASN A 165 -12.25 -14.68 -11.72
C ASN A 165 -13.44 -14.12 -10.94
N LYS A 166 -13.21 -13.08 -10.15
CA LYS A 166 -14.22 -12.47 -9.26
C LYS A 166 -15.50 -11.99 -9.97
N GLU A 167 -15.43 -11.75 -11.27
CA GLU A 167 -16.56 -11.30 -12.08
C GLU A 167 -17.49 -12.45 -12.49
N GLU A 168 -16.96 -13.68 -12.52
CA GLU A 168 -17.67 -14.89 -12.92
C GLU A 168 -18.20 -15.68 -11.72
N VAL A 169 -17.59 -15.49 -10.54
CA VAL A 169 -17.87 -16.29 -9.34
C VAL A 169 -18.62 -15.45 -8.31
N ASP A 170 -19.80 -15.90 -7.92
CA ASP A 170 -20.49 -15.36 -6.76
C ASP A 170 -19.78 -15.83 -5.47
N VAL A 171 -18.97 -14.94 -4.91
CA VAL A 171 -18.20 -15.22 -3.69
C VAL A 171 -19.07 -15.62 -2.50
N ALA A 172 -20.32 -15.14 -2.45
CA ALA A 172 -21.24 -15.51 -1.38
C ALA A 172 -21.58 -17.00 -1.41
N LYS A 173 -21.59 -17.60 -2.62
CA LYS A 173 -21.92 -19.02 -2.83
C LYS A 173 -20.72 -19.97 -2.69
N ILE A 174 -19.50 -19.45 -2.55
CA ILE A 174 -18.34 -20.32 -2.30
C ILE A 174 -18.57 -21.04 -0.98
N VAL A 175 -18.71 -22.37 -1.08
CA VAL A 175 -18.81 -23.25 0.10
C VAL A 175 -17.39 -23.58 0.56
N GLY A 176 -17.09 -23.28 1.80
CA GLY A 176 -15.80 -23.56 2.41
C GLY A 176 -15.96 -24.31 3.72
N THR A 177 -14.83 -24.71 4.30
CA THR A 177 -14.78 -25.30 5.64
C THR A 177 -15.11 -24.27 6.71
N SER A 178 -15.37 -24.70 7.93
CA SER A 178 -15.60 -23.82 9.09
C SER A 178 -14.42 -22.87 9.36
N ASP A 179 -13.24 -23.23 8.89
CA ASP A 179 -11.99 -22.51 9.13
C ASP A 179 -11.67 -21.47 8.04
N MET A 180 -12.46 -21.48 6.96
CA MET A 180 -12.31 -20.51 5.88
C MET A 180 -13.05 -19.21 6.18
N LYS A 181 -12.37 -18.08 6.04
CA LYS A 181 -12.96 -16.75 6.21
C LYS A 181 -12.95 -15.97 4.89
N LYS A 182 -14.10 -15.47 4.49
CA LYS A 182 -14.23 -14.57 3.33
C LYS A 182 -13.91 -13.14 3.77
N VAL A 183 -12.97 -12.52 3.11
CA VAL A 183 -12.53 -11.15 3.42
C VAL A 183 -12.44 -10.31 2.15
N LYS A 184 -12.25 -9.01 2.31
CA LYS A 184 -12.00 -8.09 1.19
C LYS A 184 -10.74 -7.28 1.45
N ASP A 185 -9.94 -7.05 0.41
CA ASP A 185 -8.84 -6.10 0.49
C ASP A 185 -9.33 -4.64 0.50
N MET A 186 -8.42 -3.70 0.67
CA MET A 186 -8.74 -2.26 0.65
C MET A 186 -9.35 -1.77 -0.66
N ARG A 187 -9.15 -2.49 -1.74
CA ARG A 187 -9.73 -2.20 -3.07
C ARG A 187 -11.09 -2.86 -3.26
N GLY A 188 -11.56 -3.60 -2.25
CA GLY A 188 -12.83 -4.33 -2.31
C GLY A 188 -12.76 -5.69 -3.02
N ASN A 189 -11.56 -6.15 -3.40
CA ASN A 189 -11.42 -7.46 -4.02
C ASN A 189 -11.65 -8.56 -3.00
N PRO A 190 -12.43 -9.60 -3.36
CA PRO A 190 -12.71 -10.72 -2.48
C PRO A 190 -11.49 -11.64 -2.36
N LEU A 191 -11.28 -12.15 -1.15
CA LEU A 191 -10.19 -13.02 -0.76
C LEU A 191 -10.69 -14.11 0.18
N LEU A 192 -9.95 -15.18 0.27
CA LEU A 192 -10.15 -16.27 1.21
C LEU A 192 -8.94 -16.40 2.15
N LEU A 193 -9.20 -16.48 3.44
CA LEU A 193 -8.26 -16.88 4.49
C LEU A 193 -8.57 -18.28 4.94
#